data_b734f455c6cd9676d5d28cd342e37d08
#
_entry.id   b734f455c6cd9676d5d28cd342e37d08
#
_cell.length_a   1.000
_cell.length_b   1.000
_cell.length_c   1.000
_cell.angle_alpha   90.00
_cell.angle_beta   90.00
_cell.angle_gamma   90.00
#
_symmetry.space_group_name_H-M   'P 1'
#
loop_
_entity.id
_entity.type
_entity.pdbx_description
1 polymer ?
#
loop_
_entity_poly.entity_id
_entity_poly.type
_entity_poly.pdbx_seq_one_letter_code
_entity_poly.pdbx_strand_id
1 'polypeptide(L)'
;MSLLLELEKSRLRADFPPFKAGDTVRVYLRIKEGEKERVQYFEGIVIGFHRNGASGTFKVRKESYGVGVERTFPLHSPLIEKIVVKKKGDVRRAKLFFLREVSGKKARIREKKDWLSKKGVAVPTEGTAERPPEDSEAAPAESAPAPDAKE
;
A
#
# COMPACT_ATOMS: atom_id res chain seq x y z
N MET A 1 -0.98 30.94 25.58
CA MET A 1 -1.06 29.86 24.58
C MET A 1 -1.07 28.54 25.33
N SER A 2 -1.96 27.62 25.00
CA SER A 2 -2.09 26.36 25.76
C SER A 2 -0.97 25.41 25.37
N LEU A 3 -0.24 24.87 26.35
CA LEU A 3 0.79 23.83 26.19
C LEU A 3 0.28 22.62 25.38
N LEU A 4 -1.03 22.33 25.46
CA LEU A 4 -1.67 21.27 24.68
C LEU A 4 -1.59 21.53 23.17
N LEU A 5 -1.79 22.77 22.72
CA LEU A 5 -1.72 23.13 21.30
C LEU A 5 -0.29 23.02 20.75
N GLU A 6 0.71 23.28 21.57
CA GLU A 6 2.12 23.13 21.18
C GLU A 6 2.50 21.66 21.05
N LEU A 7 2.05 20.82 21.99
CA LEU A 7 2.24 19.36 21.94
C LEU A 7 1.52 18.73 20.75
N GLU A 8 0.33 19.21 20.43
CA GLU A 8 -0.39 18.73 19.23
C GLU A 8 0.35 19.12 17.96
N LYS A 9 0.84 20.36 17.85
CA LYS A 9 1.62 20.80 16.69
C LYS A 9 2.92 20.01 16.51
N SER A 10 3.62 19.69 17.60
CA SER A 10 4.86 18.90 17.54
C SER A 10 4.65 17.46 17.06
N ARG A 11 3.44 16.91 17.23
CA ARG A 11 3.06 15.57 16.79
C ARG A 11 2.56 15.52 15.36
N LEU A 12 2.28 16.67 14.73
CA LEU A 12 1.82 16.71 13.34
C LEU A 12 2.97 16.34 12.41
N ARG A 13 2.80 15.28 11.66
CA ARG A 13 3.71 14.88 10.58
C ARG A 13 3.21 15.48 9.27
N ALA A 14 4.11 16.15 8.55
CA ALA A 14 3.84 16.77 7.25
C ALA A 14 4.20 15.87 6.05
N ASP A 15 4.82 14.71 6.30
CA ASP A 15 5.45 13.84 5.30
C ASP A 15 4.46 13.08 4.41
N PHE A 16 3.15 13.33 4.55
CA PHE A 16 2.15 12.57 3.82
C PHE A 16 1.66 13.32 2.59
N PRO A 17 1.55 12.64 1.44
CA PRO A 17 0.92 13.22 0.27
C PRO A 17 -0.54 13.57 0.54
N PRO A 18 -1.08 14.63 -0.07
CA PRO A 18 -2.49 14.95 0.06
C PRO A 18 -3.35 13.88 -0.64
N PHE A 19 -4.19 13.19 0.11
CA PHE A 19 -5.15 12.20 -0.39
C PHE A 19 -6.55 12.45 0.17
N LYS A 20 -7.55 11.85 -0.47
CA LYS A 20 -8.98 11.98 -0.14
C LYS A 20 -9.63 10.61 -0.04
N ALA A 21 -10.88 10.59 0.45
CA ALA A 21 -11.73 9.42 0.28
C ALA A 21 -11.90 9.10 -1.22
N GLY A 22 -11.86 7.83 -1.57
CA GLY A 22 -11.88 7.35 -2.95
C GLY A 22 -10.51 7.09 -3.57
N ASP A 23 -9.44 7.63 -3.00
CA ASP A 23 -8.09 7.37 -3.48
C ASP A 23 -7.64 5.97 -3.08
N THR A 24 -6.88 5.32 -3.98
CA THR A 24 -6.19 4.07 -3.64
C THR A 24 -4.83 4.39 -3.06
N VAL A 25 -4.62 3.97 -1.83
CA VAL A 25 -3.37 4.23 -1.09
C VAL A 25 -2.69 2.93 -0.69
N ARG A 26 -1.38 2.97 -0.63
CA ARG A 26 -0.55 1.94 -0.03
C ARG A 26 0.09 2.52 1.22
N VAL A 27 -0.25 1.95 2.37
CA VAL A 27 0.25 2.35 3.69
C VAL A 27 1.32 1.37 4.12
N TYR A 28 2.52 1.84 4.37
CA TYR A 28 3.62 1.04 4.90
C TYR A 28 3.64 1.15 6.41
N LEU A 29 3.58 0.01 7.07
CA LEU A 29 3.48 -0.12 8.51
C LEU A 29 4.71 -0.83 9.04
N ARG A 30 5.34 -0.25 10.04
CA ARG A 30 6.40 -0.90 10.81
C ARG A 30 5.77 -1.78 11.88
N ILE A 31 6.03 -3.07 11.82
CA ILE A 31 5.55 -4.06 12.77
C ILE A 31 6.76 -4.57 13.56
N LYS A 32 6.65 -4.54 14.88
CA LYS A 32 7.63 -5.12 15.79
C LYS A 32 7.14 -6.49 16.22
N GLU A 33 7.94 -7.51 15.96
CA GLU A 33 7.67 -8.89 16.36
C GLU A 33 8.85 -9.38 17.22
N GLY A 34 8.72 -9.23 18.54
CA GLY A 34 9.82 -9.45 19.47
C GLY A 34 10.96 -8.47 19.21
N GLU A 35 12.16 -8.99 18.92
CA GLU A 35 13.35 -8.20 18.62
C GLU A 35 13.47 -7.78 17.13
N LYS A 36 12.62 -8.33 16.25
CA LYS A 36 12.67 -8.06 14.83
C LYS A 36 11.64 -7.01 14.44
N GLU A 37 12.06 -6.07 13.59
CA GLU A 37 11.18 -5.10 12.97
C GLU A 37 11.05 -5.45 11.49
N ARG A 38 9.81 -5.42 10.98
CA ARG A 38 9.53 -5.58 9.56
C ARG A 38 8.54 -4.54 9.07
N VAL A 39 8.68 -4.16 7.81
CA VAL A 39 7.74 -3.27 7.15
C VAL A 39 6.74 -4.10 6.36
N GLN A 40 5.47 -3.89 6.62
CA GLN A 40 4.37 -4.51 5.89
C GLN A 40 3.51 -3.42 5.24
N TYR A 41 3.03 -3.65 4.03
CA TYR A 41 2.13 -2.70 3.39
C TYR A 41 0.67 -3.17 3.40
N PHE A 42 -0.23 -2.20 3.50
CA PHE A 42 -1.66 -2.38 3.34
C PHE A 42 -2.14 -1.50 2.20
N GLU A 43 -2.58 -2.10 1.11
CA GLU A 43 -3.08 -1.38 -0.06
C GLU A 43 -4.60 -1.50 -0.16
N GLY A 44 -5.28 -0.38 -0.40
CA GLY A 44 -6.72 -0.37 -0.53
C GLY A 44 -7.27 1.02 -0.82
N ILE A 45 -8.59 1.10 -0.85
CA ILE A 45 -9.34 2.33 -1.12
C ILE A 45 -9.65 3.02 0.20
N VAL A 46 -9.43 4.33 0.27
CA VAL A 46 -9.81 5.16 1.42
C VAL A 46 -11.33 5.36 1.40
N ILE A 47 -12.03 4.76 2.36
CA ILE A 47 -13.50 4.87 2.47
C ILE A 47 -13.97 6.03 3.32
N GLY A 48 -13.10 6.59 4.14
CA GLY A 48 -13.42 7.73 4.98
C GLY A 48 -12.18 8.35 5.58
N PHE A 49 -12.25 9.65 5.77
CA PHE A 49 -11.21 10.46 6.38
C PHE A 49 -11.82 11.32 7.49
N HIS A 50 -11.25 11.26 8.67
CA HIS A 50 -11.63 12.09 9.81
C HIS A 50 -10.48 13.03 10.14
N ARG A 51 -10.70 14.33 9.89
CA ARG A 51 -9.71 15.37 10.20
C ARG A 51 -9.95 15.88 11.60
N ASN A 52 -9.04 15.59 12.49
CA ASN A 52 -9.08 16.06 13.88
C ASN A 52 -7.65 16.32 14.37
N GLY A 53 -6.96 17.32 13.78
CA GLY A 53 -5.59 17.67 14.16
C GLY A 53 -4.69 16.43 14.31
N ALA A 54 -4.00 16.32 15.43
CA ALA A 54 -3.10 15.19 15.74
C ALA A 54 -3.81 13.84 15.85
N SER A 55 -5.12 13.83 16.20
CA SER A 55 -5.95 12.63 16.30
C SER A 55 -6.66 12.25 14.99
N GLY A 56 -6.24 12.84 13.87
CA GLY A 56 -6.78 12.53 12.55
C GLY A 56 -6.65 11.04 12.20
N THR A 57 -7.70 10.46 11.62
CA THR A 57 -7.72 9.04 11.23
C THR A 57 -8.26 8.88 9.81
N PHE A 58 -7.81 7.85 9.14
CA PHE A 58 -8.38 7.45 7.85
C PHE A 58 -8.64 5.94 7.83
N LYS A 59 -9.66 5.57 7.09
CA LYS A 59 -10.11 4.18 7.00
C LYS A 59 -9.87 3.65 5.60
N VAL A 60 -9.13 2.56 5.50
CA VAL A 60 -8.80 1.91 4.22
C VAL A 60 -9.48 0.55 4.14
N ARG A 61 -10.12 0.28 3.01
CA ARG A 61 -10.73 -1.00 2.69
C ARG A 61 -10.00 -1.66 1.54
N LYS A 62 -9.68 -2.93 1.71
CA LYS A 62 -9.22 -3.80 0.63
C LYS A 62 -10.08 -5.05 0.54
N GLU A 63 -10.16 -5.62 -0.63
CA GLU A 63 -10.76 -6.92 -0.84
C GLU A 63 -9.64 -7.97 -0.94
N SER A 64 -9.68 -8.97 -0.09
CA SER A 64 -8.72 -10.07 -0.05
C SER A 64 -9.48 -11.38 -0.13
N TYR A 65 -9.27 -12.16 -1.19
CA TYR A 65 -9.91 -13.47 -1.38
C TYR A 65 -11.44 -13.44 -1.21
N GLY A 66 -12.09 -12.38 -1.75
CA GLY A 66 -13.54 -12.20 -1.65
C GLY A 66 -14.02 -11.66 -0.30
N VAL A 67 -13.13 -11.45 0.67
CA VAL A 67 -13.47 -10.86 1.96
C VAL A 67 -13.02 -9.40 2.00
N GLY A 68 -13.95 -8.50 2.36
CA GLY A 68 -13.66 -7.08 2.55
C GLY A 68 -13.01 -6.82 3.90
N VAL A 69 -11.76 -6.40 3.92
CA VAL A 69 -11.00 -6.06 5.12
C VAL A 69 -10.90 -4.55 5.26
N GLU A 70 -11.29 -4.03 6.42
CA GLU A 70 -11.16 -2.60 6.75
C GLU A 70 -10.15 -2.41 7.86
N ARG A 71 -9.31 -1.40 7.71
CA ARG A 71 -8.37 -0.99 8.75
C ARG A 71 -8.40 0.52 8.93
N THR A 72 -8.45 0.96 10.17
CA THR A 72 -8.38 2.38 10.54
C THR A 72 -6.96 2.71 10.97
N PHE A 73 -6.41 3.76 10.39
CA PHE A 73 -5.05 4.22 10.65
C PHE A 73 -5.10 5.63 11.24
N PRO A 74 -4.46 5.88 12.39
CA PRO A 74 -4.18 7.24 12.84
C PRO A 74 -3.18 7.89 11.87
N LEU A 75 -3.49 9.10 11.39
CA LEU A 75 -2.68 9.77 10.35
C LEU A 75 -1.25 10.05 10.81
N HIS A 76 -1.09 10.48 12.05
CA HIS A 76 0.20 10.88 12.62
C HIS A 76 0.86 9.79 13.48
N SER A 77 0.48 8.52 13.29
CA SER A 77 1.08 7.40 14.03
C SER A 77 2.54 7.18 13.65
N PRO A 78 3.45 6.97 14.61
CA PRO A 78 4.85 6.62 14.34
C PRO A 78 5.01 5.24 13.70
N LEU A 79 3.99 4.39 13.80
CA LEU A 79 3.98 3.07 13.15
C LEU A 79 3.84 3.16 11.63
N ILE A 80 3.31 4.29 11.12
CA ILE A 80 3.24 4.52 9.69
C ILE A 80 4.57 5.08 9.22
N GLU A 81 5.27 4.31 8.40
CA GLU A 81 6.52 4.74 7.80
C GLU A 81 6.26 5.68 6.62
N LYS A 82 5.42 5.24 5.68
CA LYS A 82 5.18 5.94 4.41
C LYS A 82 3.76 5.68 3.92
N ILE A 83 3.15 6.68 3.29
CA ILE A 83 1.88 6.55 2.55
C ILE A 83 2.14 6.92 1.10
N VAL A 84 1.75 6.04 0.18
CA VAL A 84 1.87 6.26 -1.27
C VAL A 84 0.50 6.24 -1.89
N VAL A 85 0.15 7.31 -2.63
CA VAL A 85 -1.08 7.37 -3.42
C VAL A 85 -0.84 6.69 -4.76
N LYS A 86 -1.51 5.56 -4.98
CA LYS A 86 -1.41 4.79 -6.24
C LYS A 86 -2.33 5.33 -7.33
N LYS A 87 -3.58 5.66 -6.95
CA LYS A 87 -4.59 6.17 -7.86
C LYS A 87 -5.43 7.22 -7.16
N LYS A 88 -5.80 8.28 -7.85
CA LYS A 88 -6.76 9.27 -7.38
C LYS A 88 -8.14 8.93 -7.91
N GLY A 89 -9.09 8.74 -6.99
CA GLY A 89 -10.46 8.43 -7.31
C GLY A 89 -11.30 9.68 -7.59
N ASP A 90 -12.21 9.57 -8.53
CA ASP A 90 -13.23 10.59 -8.79
C ASP A 90 -14.51 10.22 -8.04
N VAL A 91 -14.73 10.85 -6.90
CA VAL A 91 -15.86 10.59 -6.02
C VAL A 91 -16.54 11.87 -5.60
N ARG A 92 -17.89 11.84 -5.49
CA ARG A 92 -18.70 12.98 -5.06
C ARG A 92 -19.00 12.99 -3.57
N ARG A 93 -18.71 11.88 -2.85
CA ARG A 93 -19.00 11.72 -1.42
C ARG A 93 -17.72 11.67 -0.60
N ALA A 94 -17.75 12.26 0.60
CA ALA A 94 -16.63 12.25 1.54
C ALA A 94 -16.49 10.91 2.30
N LYS A 95 -17.58 10.15 2.42
CA LYS A 95 -17.62 8.83 3.07
C LYS A 95 -18.22 7.82 2.11
N LEU A 96 -17.50 6.72 1.85
CA LEU A 96 -17.84 5.72 0.83
C LEU A 96 -18.25 4.39 1.48
N PHE A 97 -19.12 4.45 2.47
CA PHE A 97 -19.55 3.25 3.20
C PHE A 97 -20.36 2.26 2.37
N PHE A 98 -20.95 2.71 1.27
CA PHE A 98 -21.64 1.84 0.32
C PHE A 98 -20.73 0.76 -0.29
N LEU A 99 -19.41 0.98 -0.29
CA LEU A 99 -18.45 -0.04 -0.77
C LEU A 99 -18.44 -1.31 0.09
N ARG A 100 -19.07 -1.29 1.25
CA ARG A 100 -19.21 -2.48 2.10
C ARG A 100 -20.19 -3.50 1.53
N GLU A 101 -21.23 -2.99 0.87
CA GLU A 101 -22.32 -3.78 0.33
C GLU A 101 -22.06 -4.22 -1.12
N VAL A 102 -21.13 -3.51 -1.78
CA VAL A 102 -20.86 -3.70 -3.20
C VAL A 102 -19.48 -4.31 -3.40
N SER A 103 -19.41 -5.35 -4.25
CA SER A 103 -18.17 -6.04 -4.62
C SER A 103 -17.96 -6.11 -6.14
N GLY A 104 -16.77 -6.51 -6.55
CA GLY A 104 -16.43 -6.75 -7.95
C GLY A 104 -16.43 -5.48 -8.82
N LYS A 105 -17.03 -5.55 -10.01
CA LYS A 105 -17.05 -4.44 -10.98
C LYS A 105 -17.74 -3.18 -10.46
N LYS A 106 -18.81 -3.33 -9.66
CA LYS A 106 -19.57 -2.22 -9.08
C LYS A 106 -18.80 -1.45 -8.00
N ALA A 107 -17.84 -2.09 -7.32
CA ALA A 107 -16.99 -1.47 -6.31
C ALA A 107 -15.83 -0.67 -6.90
N ARG A 108 -15.60 -0.73 -8.21
CA ARG A 108 -14.52 0.03 -8.85
C ARG A 108 -14.83 1.52 -8.88
N ILE A 109 -13.93 2.30 -8.30
CA ILE A 109 -13.99 3.76 -8.36
C ILE A 109 -13.35 4.22 -9.67
N ARG A 110 -14.00 5.19 -10.35
CA ARG A 110 -13.45 5.81 -11.55
C ARG A 110 -12.20 6.59 -11.18
N GLU A 111 -11.13 6.43 -11.96
CA GLU A 111 -9.89 7.19 -11.78
C GLU A 111 -10.03 8.59 -12.36
N LYS A 112 -9.50 9.59 -11.66
CA LYS A 112 -9.54 10.99 -12.09
C LYS A 112 -8.53 11.21 -13.21
N LYS A 113 -9.00 11.61 -14.40
CA LYS A 113 -8.19 11.77 -15.61
C LYS A 113 -7.07 12.82 -15.46
N ASP A 114 -7.31 13.92 -14.76
CA ASP A 114 -6.32 15.00 -14.54
C ASP A 114 -5.09 14.55 -13.72
N TRP A 115 -5.19 13.43 -13.04
CA TRP A 115 -4.09 12.85 -12.29
C TRP A 115 -3.06 12.18 -13.19
N LEU A 116 -3.50 11.58 -14.29
CA LEU A 116 -2.63 10.91 -15.26
C LEU A 116 -1.77 11.90 -16.05
N SER A 117 -2.31 13.08 -16.37
CA SER A 117 -1.60 14.14 -17.10
C SER A 117 -0.54 14.87 -16.24
N LYS A 118 -0.70 14.89 -14.91
CA LYS A 118 0.24 15.50 -13.96
C LYS A 118 1.32 14.52 -13.46
N LYS A 119 1.36 13.31 -13.97
CA LYS A 119 2.37 12.29 -13.64
C LYS A 119 3.74 12.53 -14.28
N GLY A 120 4.04 13.76 -14.73
CA GLY A 120 5.40 14.18 -15.07
C GLY A 120 6.34 14.35 -13.87
N VAL A 121 5.85 14.17 -12.65
CA VAL A 121 6.70 14.11 -11.46
C VAL A 121 7.04 12.65 -11.21
N ALA A 122 8.33 12.34 -11.40
CA ALA A 122 8.96 11.06 -11.20
C ALA A 122 8.32 10.26 -10.06
N VAL A 123 7.63 9.20 -10.41
CA VAL A 123 7.44 8.09 -9.50
C VAL A 123 8.84 7.55 -9.25
N PRO A 124 9.33 7.44 -8.02
CA PRO A 124 10.46 6.57 -7.80
C PRO A 124 10.01 5.20 -8.27
N THR A 125 10.54 4.78 -9.39
CA THR A 125 10.42 3.42 -9.88
C THR A 125 11.20 2.60 -8.87
N GLU A 126 10.51 2.11 -7.84
CA GLU A 126 11.08 1.06 -7.01
C GLU A 126 11.25 -0.15 -7.90
N GLY A 127 12.52 -0.38 -8.21
CA GLY A 127 13.14 -1.67 -8.38
C GLY A 127 12.39 -2.63 -9.27
N THR A 128 12.64 -2.54 -10.56
CA THR A 128 12.98 -3.75 -11.28
C THR A 128 13.98 -4.49 -10.39
N ALA A 129 13.51 -5.54 -9.70
CA ALA A 129 14.41 -6.53 -9.18
C ALA A 129 15.18 -7.02 -10.40
N GLU A 130 16.41 -6.56 -10.52
CA GLU A 130 17.42 -7.17 -11.36
C GLU A 130 17.44 -8.65 -10.98
N ARG A 131 16.93 -9.49 -11.87
CA ARG A 131 17.33 -10.88 -11.92
C ARG A 131 18.84 -10.85 -12.11
N PRO A 132 19.61 -11.57 -11.31
CA PRO A 132 21.02 -11.81 -11.64
C PRO A 132 21.07 -12.41 -13.04
N PRO A 133 22.05 -12.03 -13.88
CA PRO A 133 22.23 -12.68 -15.16
C PRO A 133 22.50 -14.16 -14.91
N GLU A 134 21.64 -15.02 -15.47
CA GLU A 134 21.96 -16.42 -15.65
C GLU A 134 23.14 -16.45 -16.62
N ASP A 135 24.32 -16.68 -16.05
CA ASP A 135 25.49 -17.07 -16.85
C ASP A 135 25.17 -18.40 -17.54
N SER A 136 24.92 -18.28 -18.81
CA SER A 136 24.95 -19.36 -19.76
C SER A 136 26.37 -19.83 -19.87
N GLU A 137 26.71 -20.95 -19.28
CA GLU A 137 27.88 -21.70 -19.75
C GLU A 137 27.58 -23.20 -19.76
N ALA A 138 27.42 -23.62 -20.98
CA ALA A 138 27.87 -24.85 -21.65
C ALA A 138 27.82 -26.17 -20.85
N ALA A 139 26.97 -27.04 -21.35
CA ALA A 139 27.20 -28.47 -21.32
C ALA A 139 28.56 -28.83 -22.01
N PRO A 140 29.21 -29.96 -21.65
CA PRO A 140 29.03 -31.05 -22.57
C PRO A 140 28.71 -32.41 -21.94
N ALA A 141 28.09 -33.17 -22.76
CA ALA A 141 27.77 -34.57 -22.67
C ALA A 141 28.96 -35.44 -22.28
N GLU A 142 28.71 -36.53 -21.52
CA GLU A 142 29.13 -37.84 -21.98
C GLU A 142 28.66 -38.98 -21.05
N SER A 143 28.05 -39.91 -21.69
CA SER A 143 28.03 -41.38 -21.49
C SER A 143 27.36 -41.97 -20.27
N ALA A 144 26.25 -42.62 -20.57
CA ALA A 144 25.82 -43.88 -19.96
C ALA A 144 26.86 -44.97 -20.12
N PRO A 145 26.87 -46.04 -19.32
CA PRO A 145 25.88 -47.09 -19.52
C PRO A 145 25.33 -47.77 -18.23
N ALA A 146 24.16 -48.30 -18.32
CA ALA A 146 23.73 -49.45 -17.55
C ALA A 146 24.47 -50.69 -18.14
N PRO A 147 24.64 -51.82 -17.40
CA PRO A 147 23.51 -52.72 -17.21
C PRO A 147 23.57 -53.66 -15.97
N ASP A 148 22.48 -54.40 -15.86
CA ASP A 148 22.31 -55.77 -15.38
C ASP A 148 22.50 -56.10 -13.88
N ALA A 149 21.38 -56.52 -13.27
CA ALA A 149 20.73 -57.82 -13.22
C ALA A 149 21.25 -58.77 -12.10
N LYS A 150 20.26 -59.35 -11.43
CA LYS A 150 20.32 -60.60 -10.60
C LYS A 150 20.89 -60.44 -9.19
N GLU A 151 20.20 -60.81 -8.17
CA GLU A 151 19.47 -62.03 -7.77
C GLU A 151 18.50 -61.70 -6.66
#